data_2d65f30e98159cc0bb8468c42b4b1395
#
_entry.id   2d65f30e98159cc0bb8468c42b4b1395
#
_cell.length_a   1.000
_cell.length_b   1.000
_cell.length_c   1.000
_cell.angle_alpha   90.00
_cell.angle_beta   90.00
_cell.angle_gamma   90.00
#
_symmetry.space_group_name_H-M   'P 1'
#
loop_
_entity.id
_entity.type
_entity.pdbx_description
1 polymer ?
#
loop_
_entity_poly.entity_id
_entity_poly.type
_entity_poly.pdbx_seq_one_letter_code
_entity_poly.pdbx_strand_id
1 'polypeptide(L)'
;KEKLDVPIKLQEVDAYNGFAKKVFIKLNEKVEMINITCFGKKVGFDRTNSGIRVFFSVPYKHKEKTYKCFLETKSYSKREILVIHVKKYPYQEEFLKVPKKHVDLATKDIERWKKEVLELKKVYEASILKRALFTEPFARPLPSKITSSYGKRRVFNNKKDSWHSGVDFRARTPTEIPSSNRGKIAFTGHLFFNGNTVIIDHGLGIFTMYCHLSKINALVGEIVPKGAIVGISGNTGRSNAPHLHWGVKVAENWINGLSLIKQGI
;
A
#
# COMPACT_ATOMS: atom_id res chain seq x y z
N LYS A 1 17.45 -30.50 -25.49
CA LYS A 1 17.64 -29.40 -24.50
C LYS A 1 16.99 -29.89 -23.23
N GLU A 2 17.79 -30.37 -22.28
CA GLU A 2 17.33 -30.75 -20.95
C GLU A 2 16.68 -29.56 -20.29
N LYS A 3 15.41 -29.72 -19.88
CA LYS A 3 14.75 -28.83 -18.95
C LYS A 3 15.44 -29.05 -17.60
N LEU A 4 16.39 -28.20 -17.24
CA LEU A 4 16.92 -28.12 -15.88
C LEU A 4 15.76 -27.75 -14.97
N ASP A 5 15.18 -28.76 -14.35
CA ASP A 5 14.09 -28.63 -13.40
C ASP A 5 14.70 -28.26 -12.03
N VAL A 6 14.96 -26.97 -11.85
CA VAL A 6 15.49 -26.47 -10.57
C VAL A 6 14.44 -26.67 -9.50
N PRO A 7 14.69 -27.46 -8.47
CA PRO A 7 13.72 -27.70 -7.42
C PRO A 7 13.55 -26.44 -6.58
N ILE A 8 12.51 -25.65 -6.88
CA ILE A 8 12.07 -24.58 -6.01
C ILE A 8 11.26 -25.22 -4.89
N LYS A 9 11.74 -25.13 -3.65
CA LYS A 9 10.98 -25.61 -2.49
C LYS A 9 9.76 -24.74 -2.30
N LEU A 10 8.57 -25.32 -2.47
CA LEU A 10 7.30 -24.65 -2.17
C LEU A 10 7.30 -24.21 -0.70
N GLN A 11 6.93 -22.96 -0.45
CA GLN A 11 6.79 -22.42 0.90
C GLN A 11 5.32 -22.19 1.23
N GLU A 12 5.00 -22.23 2.52
CA GLU A 12 3.69 -21.92 3.05
C GLU A 12 3.78 -20.81 4.08
N VAL A 13 2.85 -19.86 4.04
CA VAL A 13 2.80 -18.74 4.98
C VAL A 13 1.38 -18.37 5.35
N ASP A 14 1.19 -17.98 6.61
CA ASP A 14 -0.01 -17.31 7.07
C ASP A 14 0.04 -15.82 6.79
N ALA A 15 -1.08 -15.24 6.38
CA ALA A 15 -1.22 -13.80 6.19
C ALA A 15 -2.65 -13.34 6.53
N TYR A 16 -2.77 -12.15 7.13
CA TYR A 16 -4.06 -11.52 7.37
C TYR A 16 -4.50 -10.68 6.17
N ASN A 17 -5.83 -10.62 5.91
CA ASN A 17 -6.37 -9.69 4.93
C ASN A 17 -6.03 -8.24 5.31
N GLY A 18 -5.65 -7.41 4.33
CA GLY A 18 -5.18 -6.04 4.52
C GLY A 18 -3.75 -5.89 5.02
N PHE A 19 -2.95 -6.98 5.02
CA PHE A 19 -1.55 -6.94 5.46
C PHE A 19 -0.58 -7.21 4.30
N ALA A 20 0.62 -6.63 4.40
CA ALA A 20 1.74 -6.97 3.53
C ALA A 20 2.61 -8.08 4.14
N LYS A 21 3.29 -8.80 3.26
CA LYS A 21 4.29 -9.82 3.61
C LYS A 21 5.53 -9.69 2.72
N LYS A 22 6.68 -9.94 3.32
CA LYS A 22 7.94 -10.19 2.65
C LYS A 22 8.32 -11.65 2.86
N VAL A 23 8.54 -12.38 1.78
CA VAL A 23 8.93 -13.80 1.82
C VAL A 23 10.19 -13.99 1.01
N PHE A 24 11.17 -14.66 1.59
CA PHE A 24 12.38 -15.05 0.87
C PHE A 24 12.18 -16.44 0.27
N ILE A 25 12.43 -16.58 -1.03
CA ILE A 25 12.37 -17.85 -1.75
C ILE A 25 13.76 -18.17 -2.23
N LYS A 26 14.33 -19.26 -1.74
CA LYS A 26 15.63 -19.75 -2.16
C LYS A 26 15.54 -20.25 -3.61
N LEU A 27 16.46 -19.80 -4.44
CA LEU A 27 16.62 -20.24 -5.81
C LEU A 27 18.07 -20.73 -5.97
N ASN A 28 18.25 -21.94 -6.50
CA ASN A 28 19.56 -22.56 -6.62
C ASN A 28 20.35 -22.07 -7.84
N GLU A 29 19.74 -21.32 -8.75
CA GLU A 29 20.36 -20.88 -10.01
C GLU A 29 19.92 -19.47 -10.44
N LYS A 30 20.66 -18.91 -11.40
CA LYS A 30 20.33 -17.67 -12.09
C LYS A 30 19.14 -17.87 -13.04
N VAL A 31 17.94 -18.06 -12.47
CA VAL A 31 16.72 -18.18 -13.26
C VAL A 31 16.36 -16.81 -13.85
N GLU A 32 16.22 -16.75 -15.17
CA GLU A 32 15.75 -15.52 -15.82
C GLU A 32 14.23 -15.37 -15.62
N MET A 33 13.86 -14.61 -14.58
CA MET A 33 12.47 -14.41 -14.19
C MET A 33 11.80 -13.34 -15.04
N ILE A 34 10.53 -13.56 -15.36
CA ILE A 34 9.69 -12.61 -16.07
C ILE A 34 8.83 -11.85 -15.06
N ASN A 35 8.06 -12.55 -14.23
CA ASN A 35 7.23 -11.95 -13.19
C ASN A 35 6.85 -12.96 -12.10
N ILE A 36 6.27 -12.40 -11.01
CA ILE A 36 5.61 -13.18 -9.96
C ILE A 36 4.17 -12.68 -9.84
N THR A 37 3.24 -13.61 -9.74
CA THR A 37 1.81 -13.32 -9.57
C THR A 37 1.29 -13.90 -8.28
N CYS A 38 0.65 -13.08 -7.43
CA CYS A 38 -0.10 -13.50 -6.26
C CYS A 38 -1.52 -12.90 -6.34
N PHE A 39 -2.53 -13.62 -5.93
CA PHE A 39 -3.92 -13.17 -6.01
C PHE A 39 -4.36 -12.71 -7.41
N GLY A 40 -3.78 -13.30 -8.46
CA GLY A 40 -4.03 -12.92 -9.86
C GLY A 40 -3.40 -11.59 -10.30
N LYS A 41 -2.53 -10.99 -9.50
CA LYS A 41 -1.85 -9.72 -9.77
C LYS A 41 -0.34 -9.89 -9.74
N LYS A 42 0.37 -9.10 -10.55
CA LYS A 42 1.82 -9.00 -10.47
C LYS A 42 2.23 -8.37 -9.13
N VAL A 43 3.29 -8.90 -8.53
CA VAL A 43 3.84 -8.42 -7.27
C VAL A 43 5.31 -8.08 -7.42
N GLY A 44 5.79 -7.13 -6.63
CA GLY A 44 7.18 -6.73 -6.62
C GLY A 44 8.08 -7.81 -6.03
N PHE A 45 9.28 -7.92 -6.57
CA PHE A 45 10.34 -8.77 -6.02
C PHE A 45 11.71 -8.16 -6.30
N ASP A 46 12.67 -8.49 -5.47
CA ASP A 46 14.07 -8.21 -5.73
C ASP A 46 14.93 -9.48 -5.65
N ARG A 47 16.09 -9.46 -6.30
CA ARG A 47 17.03 -10.56 -6.31
C ARG A 47 18.05 -10.40 -5.19
N THR A 48 18.47 -11.54 -4.65
CA THR A 48 19.62 -11.68 -3.76
C THR A 48 20.58 -12.69 -4.35
N ASN A 49 21.76 -12.88 -3.73
CA ASN A 49 22.74 -13.87 -4.18
C ASN A 49 22.23 -15.32 -4.09
N SER A 50 21.24 -15.61 -3.24
CA SER A 50 20.75 -16.96 -2.94
C SER A 50 19.27 -17.17 -3.23
N GLY A 51 18.59 -16.17 -3.85
CA GLY A 51 17.16 -16.29 -4.12
C GLY A 51 16.50 -14.97 -4.45
N ILE A 52 15.24 -14.86 -4.06
CA ILE A 52 14.42 -13.67 -4.26
C ILE A 52 13.65 -13.29 -2.99
N ARG A 53 13.47 -12.00 -2.78
CA ARG A 53 12.52 -11.47 -1.81
C ARG A 53 11.25 -11.04 -2.56
N VAL A 54 10.14 -11.64 -2.23
CA VAL A 54 8.83 -11.35 -2.82
C VAL A 54 8.03 -10.48 -1.86
N PHE A 55 7.47 -9.39 -2.37
CA PHE A 55 6.67 -8.44 -1.60
C PHE A 55 5.23 -8.49 -2.10
N PHE A 56 4.32 -8.99 -1.29
CA PHE A 56 2.92 -9.07 -1.65
C PHE A 56 2.02 -8.55 -0.53
N SER A 57 0.78 -8.29 -0.86
CA SER A 57 -0.26 -7.90 0.08
C SER A 57 -1.53 -8.72 -0.11
N VAL A 58 -2.22 -9.00 0.97
CA VAL A 58 -3.55 -9.61 0.93
C VAL A 58 -4.59 -8.50 0.85
N PRO A 59 -5.47 -8.48 -0.17
CA PRO A 59 -6.52 -7.47 -0.26
C PRO A 59 -7.43 -7.47 0.97
N TYR A 60 -7.90 -6.29 1.40
CA TYR A 60 -8.76 -6.13 2.58
C TYR A 60 -10.02 -7.02 2.56
N LYS A 61 -10.67 -7.14 1.40
CA LYS A 61 -11.93 -7.91 1.24
C LYS A 61 -11.73 -9.39 0.90
N HIS A 62 -10.48 -9.91 0.93
CA HIS A 62 -10.25 -11.32 0.61
C HIS A 62 -10.81 -12.24 1.69
N LYS A 63 -11.38 -13.37 1.22
CA LYS A 63 -11.95 -14.40 2.07
C LYS A 63 -10.85 -15.28 2.69
N GLU A 64 -11.15 -15.86 3.84
CA GLU A 64 -10.33 -16.92 4.44
C GLU A 64 -10.31 -18.13 3.54
N LYS A 65 -9.22 -18.37 2.90
CA LYS A 65 -8.88 -19.57 2.12
C LYS A 65 -7.42 -19.57 1.73
N THR A 66 -7.00 -20.64 1.11
CA THR A 66 -5.65 -20.78 0.55
C THR A 66 -5.56 -20.16 -0.83
N TYR A 67 -4.51 -19.39 -1.05
CA TYR A 67 -4.14 -18.77 -2.32
C TYR A 67 -2.72 -19.15 -2.70
N LYS A 68 -2.36 -18.99 -3.97
CA LYS A 68 -1.07 -19.40 -4.50
C LYS A 68 -0.39 -18.24 -5.20
N CYS A 69 0.95 -18.21 -5.10
CA CYS A 69 1.79 -17.37 -5.93
C CYS A 69 2.54 -18.21 -6.95
N PHE A 70 2.72 -17.64 -8.11
CA PHE A 70 3.36 -18.29 -9.24
C PHE A 70 4.53 -17.46 -9.76
N LEU A 71 5.63 -18.15 -10.04
CA LEU A 71 6.76 -17.62 -10.77
C LEU A 71 6.61 -17.97 -12.26
N GLU A 72 6.86 -16.99 -13.09
CA GLU A 72 6.98 -17.15 -14.55
C GLU A 72 8.42 -16.83 -14.97
N THR A 73 8.99 -17.69 -15.81
CA THR A 73 10.36 -17.58 -16.32
C THR A 73 10.38 -17.79 -17.82
N LYS A 74 11.52 -17.54 -18.45
CA LYS A 74 11.70 -17.91 -19.87
C LYS A 74 11.69 -19.43 -20.12
N SER A 75 12.05 -20.20 -19.10
CA SER A 75 12.16 -21.68 -19.23
C SER A 75 10.84 -22.39 -18.93
N TYR A 76 9.98 -21.83 -18.11
CA TYR A 76 8.66 -22.37 -17.80
C TYR A 76 7.59 -21.29 -17.71
N SER A 77 6.39 -21.62 -18.20
CA SER A 77 5.29 -20.68 -18.31
C SER A 77 4.71 -20.29 -16.96
N LYS A 78 4.72 -21.20 -15.97
CA LYS A 78 4.13 -20.93 -14.64
C LYS A 78 4.51 -22.02 -13.65
N ARG A 79 5.09 -21.63 -12.51
CA ARG A 79 5.45 -22.54 -11.42
C ARG A 79 4.97 -21.99 -10.08
N GLU A 80 4.35 -22.86 -9.29
CA GLU A 80 3.92 -22.53 -7.93
C GLU A 80 5.15 -22.42 -7.00
N ILE A 81 5.24 -21.30 -6.27
CA ILE A 81 6.39 -21.00 -5.40
C ILE A 81 5.98 -20.71 -3.94
N LEU A 82 4.73 -20.35 -3.72
CA LEU A 82 4.25 -19.95 -2.41
C LEU A 82 2.75 -20.27 -2.26
N VAL A 83 2.39 -20.85 -1.12
CA VAL A 83 1.02 -21.05 -0.65
C VAL A 83 0.74 -20.06 0.48
N ILE A 84 -0.37 -19.35 0.41
CA ILE A 84 -0.76 -18.32 1.38
C ILE A 84 -2.07 -18.73 2.03
N HIS A 85 -2.03 -19.00 3.33
CA HIS A 85 -3.23 -19.25 4.14
C HIS A 85 -3.73 -17.90 4.67
N VAL A 86 -4.78 -17.38 4.02
CA VAL A 86 -5.37 -16.09 4.41
C VAL A 86 -6.27 -16.29 5.61
N LYS A 87 -6.01 -15.52 6.67
CA LYS A 87 -6.83 -15.42 7.89
C LYS A 87 -7.51 -14.06 7.96
N LYS A 88 -8.72 -14.03 8.50
CA LYS A 88 -9.47 -12.79 8.72
C LYS A 88 -8.86 -12.03 9.88
N TYR A 89 -8.53 -10.74 9.67
CA TYR A 89 -8.14 -9.86 10.77
C TYR A 89 -9.40 -9.26 11.42
N PRO A 90 -9.48 -9.18 12.77
CA PRO A 90 -10.64 -8.66 13.47
C PRO A 90 -10.66 -7.13 13.43
N TYR A 91 -11.02 -6.56 12.29
CA TYR A 91 -11.18 -5.12 12.15
C TYR A 91 -12.36 -4.60 12.96
N GLN A 92 -12.16 -3.43 13.57
CA GLN A 92 -13.25 -2.74 14.30
C GLN A 92 -14.34 -2.31 13.33
N GLU A 93 -15.60 -2.45 13.77
CA GLU A 93 -16.77 -1.95 13.05
C GLU A 93 -17.44 -0.83 13.85
N GLU A 94 -17.94 0.17 13.14
CA GLU A 94 -18.64 1.33 13.71
C GLU A 94 -19.93 1.56 12.90
N PHE A 95 -21.07 1.53 13.58
CA PHE A 95 -22.38 1.79 12.98
C PHE A 95 -22.78 3.22 13.29
N LEU A 96 -23.00 4.02 12.23
CA LEU A 96 -23.29 5.44 12.35
C LEU A 96 -24.66 5.77 11.77
N LYS A 97 -25.49 6.44 12.54
CA LYS A 97 -26.71 7.08 12.05
C LYS A 97 -26.37 8.53 11.73
N VAL A 98 -26.44 8.89 10.46
CA VAL A 98 -26.14 10.26 9.99
C VAL A 98 -27.24 10.77 9.06
N PRO A 99 -27.49 12.10 8.98
CA PRO A 99 -28.40 12.67 8.01
C PRO A 99 -28.04 12.25 6.57
N LYS A 100 -29.04 11.99 5.74
CA LYS A 100 -28.83 11.52 4.33
C LYS A 100 -27.87 12.42 3.55
N LYS A 101 -27.95 13.74 3.71
CA LYS A 101 -27.07 14.73 3.07
C LYS A 101 -25.57 14.53 3.33
N HIS A 102 -25.19 13.82 4.40
CA HIS A 102 -23.79 13.51 4.70
C HIS A 102 -23.30 12.19 4.09
N VAL A 103 -24.21 11.42 3.52
CA VAL A 103 -23.91 10.13 2.87
C VAL A 103 -23.90 10.27 1.36
N ASP A 104 -24.74 11.16 0.81
CA ASP A 104 -24.90 11.35 -0.63
C ASP A 104 -24.05 12.54 -1.09
N LEU A 105 -23.16 12.28 -2.02
CA LEU A 105 -22.31 13.28 -2.67
C LEU A 105 -23.05 13.91 -3.85
N ALA A 106 -22.77 15.19 -4.13
CA ALA A 106 -23.26 15.82 -5.36
C ALA A 106 -22.61 15.14 -6.59
N THR A 107 -23.35 15.11 -7.71
CA THR A 107 -22.90 14.48 -8.96
C THR A 107 -21.52 14.99 -9.41
N LYS A 108 -21.29 16.32 -9.34
CA LYS A 108 -20.02 16.96 -9.68
C LYS A 108 -18.85 16.45 -8.83
N ASP A 109 -19.09 16.16 -7.55
CA ASP A 109 -18.05 15.70 -6.62
C ASP A 109 -17.71 14.21 -6.91
N ILE A 110 -18.72 13.42 -7.29
CA ILE A 110 -18.52 12.03 -7.74
C ILE A 110 -17.71 12.00 -9.05
N GLU A 111 -18.01 12.88 -10.00
CA GLU A 111 -17.27 12.96 -11.27
C GLU A 111 -15.82 13.39 -11.05
N ARG A 112 -15.58 14.38 -10.19
CA ARG A 112 -14.25 14.82 -9.80
C ARG A 112 -13.49 13.65 -9.18
N TRP A 113 -14.05 12.98 -8.18
CA TRP A 113 -13.43 11.83 -7.53
C TRP A 113 -13.10 10.70 -8.53
N LYS A 114 -14.00 10.39 -9.47
CA LYS A 114 -13.73 9.37 -10.51
C LYS A 114 -12.52 9.74 -11.37
N LYS A 115 -12.38 11.01 -11.77
CA LYS A 115 -11.21 11.48 -12.53
C LYS A 115 -9.93 11.33 -11.72
N GLU A 116 -9.93 11.75 -10.46
CA GLU A 116 -8.80 11.63 -9.55
C GLU A 116 -8.37 10.15 -9.36
N VAL A 117 -9.33 9.22 -9.22
CA VAL A 117 -9.04 7.78 -9.13
C VAL A 117 -8.35 7.26 -10.38
N LEU A 118 -8.77 7.68 -11.57
CA LEU A 118 -8.15 7.29 -12.84
C LEU A 118 -6.73 7.86 -12.99
N GLU A 119 -6.51 9.11 -12.57
CA GLU A 119 -5.19 9.73 -12.55
C GLU A 119 -4.23 8.97 -11.62
N LEU A 120 -4.65 8.74 -10.38
CA LEU A 120 -3.84 8.00 -9.40
C LEU A 120 -3.57 6.56 -9.83
N LYS A 121 -4.50 5.92 -10.55
CA LYS A 121 -4.28 4.58 -11.09
C LYS A 121 -3.06 4.55 -12.01
N LYS A 122 -2.90 5.52 -12.91
CA LYS A 122 -1.73 5.64 -13.80
C LYS A 122 -0.42 5.80 -13.01
N VAL A 123 -0.46 6.60 -11.92
CA VAL A 123 0.70 6.78 -11.02
C VAL A 123 1.12 5.44 -10.42
N TYR A 124 0.19 4.64 -9.93
CA TYR A 124 0.49 3.35 -9.28
C TYR A 124 0.96 2.27 -10.25
N GLU A 125 0.38 2.21 -11.45
CA GLU A 125 0.75 1.20 -12.46
C GLU A 125 2.21 1.32 -12.94
N ALA A 126 2.79 2.51 -12.86
CA ALA A 126 4.14 2.79 -13.35
C ALA A 126 5.29 2.17 -12.52
N SER A 127 5.03 1.58 -11.35
CA SER A 127 6.07 1.23 -10.36
C SER A 127 6.31 -0.25 -10.12
N ILE A 128 5.36 -1.13 -10.41
CA ILE A 128 5.37 -2.52 -9.90
C ILE A 128 6.60 -3.34 -10.31
N LEU A 129 7.20 -3.05 -11.45
CA LEU A 129 8.40 -3.75 -11.96
C LEU A 129 9.70 -2.99 -11.68
N LYS A 130 9.65 -1.86 -10.97
CA LYS A 130 10.85 -1.09 -10.63
C LYS A 130 11.59 -1.73 -9.47
N ARG A 131 12.91 -1.54 -9.44
CA ARG A 131 13.73 -1.93 -8.29
C ARG A 131 13.33 -1.15 -7.04
N ALA A 132 13.60 -1.74 -5.85
CA ALA A 132 13.49 -1.01 -4.59
C ALA A 132 14.34 0.27 -4.64
N LEU A 133 13.78 1.37 -4.19
CA LEU A 133 14.50 2.62 -3.98
C LEU A 133 14.99 2.77 -2.52
N PHE A 134 14.61 1.83 -1.66
CA PHE A 134 14.96 1.78 -0.24
C PHE A 134 15.91 0.62 0.06
N THR A 135 16.74 0.79 1.06
CA THR A 135 17.65 -0.25 1.60
C THR A 135 17.37 -0.54 3.07
N GLU A 136 16.71 0.38 3.76
CA GLU A 136 16.35 0.30 5.17
C GLU A 136 14.86 -0.02 5.35
N PRO A 137 14.46 -0.54 6.51
CA PRO A 137 13.05 -0.72 6.84
C PRO A 137 12.27 0.60 6.87
N PHE A 138 10.99 0.53 6.52
CA PHE A 138 10.08 1.67 6.63
C PHE A 138 9.92 2.13 8.07
N ALA A 139 9.82 3.45 8.26
CA ALA A 139 9.54 4.05 9.55
C ALA A 139 8.10 4.57 9.61
N ARG A 140 7.59 4.62 10.79
CA ARG A 140 6.36 5.32 11.15
C ARG A 140 6.57 6.83 10.90
N PRO A 141 5.67 7.52 10.17
CA PRO A 141 5.89 8.94 9.85
C PRO A 141 5.83 9.83 11.08
N LEU A 142 5.03 9.48 12.08
CA LEU A 142 4.92 10.25 13.33
C LEU A 142 4.93 9.31 14.54
N PRO A 143 5.59 9.69 15.64
CA PRO A 143 5.57 8.93 16.90
C PRO A 143 4.24 9.13 17.66
N SER A 144 3.40 10.04 17.23
CA SER A 144 2.16 10.46 17.92
C SER A 144 1.10 9.35 17.99
N LYS A 145 0.07 9.58 18.82
CA LYS A 145 -1.05 8.66 19.01
C LYS A 145 -1.80 8.40 17.69
N ILE A 146 -2.13 7.15 17.43
CA ILE A 146 -3.05 6.74 16.36
C ILE A 146 -4.47 7.08 16.81
N THR A 147 -5.17 7.86 15.99
CA THR A 147 -6.55 8.29 16.25
C THR A 147 -7.58 7.45 15.52
N SER A 148 -7.18 6.87 14.38
CA SER A 148 -7.99 5.90 13.62
C SER A 148 -7.12 4.85 12.97
N SER A 149 -7.44 3.57 13.20
CA SER A 149 -6.69 2.44 12.64
C SER A 149 -7.11 2.13 11.22
N TYR A 150 -6.18 1.54 10.44
CA TYR A 150 -6.49 0.93 9.16
C TYR A 150 -7.56 -0.16 9.32
N GLY A 151 -8.42 -0.27 8.32
CA GLY A 151 -9.42 -1.32 8.22
C GLY A 151 -10.67 -1.10 9.06
N LYS A 152 -10.73 -0.03 9.87
CA LYS A 152 -11.96 0.32 10.62
C LYS A 152 -13.12 0.49 9.63
N ARG A 153 -14.13 -0.38 9.75
CA ARG A 153 -15.32 -0.38 8.90
C ARG A 153 -16.35 0.56 9.47
N ARG A 154 -16.92 1.42 8.64
CA ARG A 154 -18.01 2.32 9.00
C ARG A 154 -19.24 1.99 8.18
N VAL A 155 -20.32 1.64 8.85
CA VAL A 155 -21.60 1.34 8.23
C VAL A 155 -22.55 2.51 8.49
N PHE A 156 -22.90 3.25 7.45
CA PHE A 156 -23.76 4.43 7.53
C PHE A 156 -25.22 4.05 7.27
N ASN A 157 -26.11 4.32 8.21
CA ASN A 157 -27.56 4.08 8.09
C ASN A 157 -27.92 2.66 7.64
N ASN A 158 -27.09 1.65 7.99
CA ASN A 158 -27.22 0.24 7.59
C ASN A 158 -27.23 -0.01 6.07
N LYS A 159 -26.84 0.98 5.25
CA LYS A 159 -26.93 0.90 3.77
C LYS A 159 -25.61 1.05 3.05
N LYS A 160 -24.75 1.98 3.52
CA LYS A 160 -23.49 2.29 2.86
C LYS A 160 -22.34 1.94 3.78
N ASP A 161 -21.43 1.12 3.31
CA ASP A 161 -20.21 0.80 4.05
C ASP A 161 -18.98 1.46 3.41
N SER A 162 -18.07 1.86 4.27
CA SER A 162 -16.72 2.26 3.90
C SER A 162 -15.74 1.70 4.91
N TRP A 163 -14.48 1.63 4.53
CA TRP A 163 -13.41 1.23 5.43
C TRP A 163 -12.24 2.21 5.34
N HIS A 164 -11.53 2.34 6.44
CA HIS A 164 -10.40 3.26 6.55
C HIS A 164 -9.18 2.66 5.85
N SER A 165 -8.72 3.27 4.75
CA SER A 165 -7.65 2.74 3.89
C SER A 165 -6.23 3.08 4.36
N GLY A 166 -6.08 3.77 5.48
CA GLY A 166 -4.79 4.16 6.07
C GLY A 166 -4.82 4.17 7.59
N VAL A 167 -3.84 4.84 8.17
CA VAL A 167 -3.74 5.07 9.61
C VAL A 167 -3.73 6.57 9.86
N ASP A 168 -4.58 7.04 10.76
CA ASP A 168 -4.61 8.46 11.15
C ASP A 168 -3.75 8.68 12.40
N PHE A 169 -2.81 9.60 12.30
CA PHE A 169 -1.96 10.04 13.39
C PHE A 169 -2.39 11.42 13.89
N ARG A 170 -2.43 11.61 15.19
CA ARG A 170 -2.61 12.94 15.76
C ARG A 170 -1.47 13.85 15.27
N ALA A 171 -1.83 14.94 14.60
CA ALA A 171 -0.87 15.92 14.10
C ALA A 171 -1.52 17.31 14.12
N ARG A 172 -1.23 18.09 15.17
CA ARG A 172 -1.66 19.50 15.23
C ARG A 172 -0.91 20.29 14.15
N THR A 173 -1.55 21.30 13.60
CA THR A 173 -0.90 22.19 12.65
C THR A 173 -0.18 23.32 13.42
N PRO A 174 1.11 23.60 13.10
CA PRO A 174 1.96 22.93 12.12
C PRO A 174 2.75 21.74 12.74
N THR A 175 2.69 20.58 12.11
CA THR A 175 3.60 19.45 12.41
C THR A 175 4.29 19.06 11.13
N GLU A 176 5.60 18.93 11.13
CA GLU A 176 6.38 18.45 10.00
C GLU A 176 6.09 16.97 9.74
N ILE A 177 5.90 16.61 8.47
CA ILE A 177 5.57 15.26 8.05
C ILE A 177 6.76 14.64 7.30
N PRO A 178 7.52 13.74 7.96
CA PRO A 178 8.64 13.07 7.34
C PRO A 178 8.20 11.90 6.46
N SER A 179 8.95 11.64 5.39
CA SER A 179 8.80 10.46 4.56
C SER A 179 9.12 9.18 5.33
N SER A 180 8.34 8.13 5.14
CA SER A 180 8.51 6.83 5.81
C SER A 180 9.73 6.05 5.30
N ASN A 181 10.19 6.33 4.10
CA ASN A 181 11.40 5.76 3.51
C ASN A 181 11.85 6.57 2.29
N ARG A 182 13.06 6.24 1.77
CA ARG A 182 13.56 6.78 0.52
C ARG A 182 12.66 6.38 -0.63
N GLY A 183 12.37 7.33 -1.54
CA GLY A 183 11.55 7.09 -2.72
C GLY A 183 11.51 8.29 -3.66
N LYS A 184 10.76 8.15 -4.74
CA LYS A 184 10.51 9.19 -5.74
C LYS A 184 9.12 9.78 -5.51
N ILE A 185 9.01 11.08 -5.46
CA ILE A 185 7.71 11.77 -5.41
C ILE A 185 6.95 11.44 -6.71
N ALA A 186 5.89 10.68 -6.59
CA ALA A 186 5.08 10.21 -7.72
C ALA A 186 3.87 11.11 -8.00
N PHE A 187 3.38 11.81 -6.97
CA PHE A 187 2.25 12.73 -7.07
C PHE A 187 2.31 13.78 -5.97
N THR A 188 1.93 15.00 -6.33
CA THR A 188 1.59 16.08 -5.40
C THR A 188 0.37 16.82 -5.95
N GLY A 189 -0.61 17.13 -5.10
CA GLY A 189 -1.81 17.84 -5.55
C GLY A 189 -2.92 17.87 -4.50
N HIS A 190 -4.04 18.51 -4.88
CA HIS A 190 -5.22 18.62 -4.03
C HIS A 190 -6.34 17.69 -4.52
N LEU A 191 -6.60 16.62 -3.74
CA LEU A 191 -7.63 15.64 -4.01
C LEU A 191 -8.90 15.93 -3.21
N PHE A 192 -10.05 15.59 -3.75
CA PHE A 192 -11.35 15.89 -3.15
C PHE A 192 -11.50 15.36 -1.72
N PHE A 193 -11.19 14.08 -1.51
CA PHE A 193 -11.28 13.50 -0.18
C PHE A 193 -10.02 13.71 0.66
N ASN A 194 -8.86 13.61 0.06
CA ASN A 194 -7.57 13.54 0.73
C ASN A 194 -6.94 14.93 0.97
N GLY A 195 -7.50 15.99 0.36
CA GLY A 195 -6.92 17.32 0.43
C GLY A 195 -5.53 17.39 -0.21
N ASN A 196 -4.69 18.26 0.30
CA ASN A 196 -3.29 18.34 -0.17
C ASN A 196 -2.57 17.04 0.16
N THR A 197 -2.06 16.39 -0.87
CA THR A 197 -1.58 15.01 -0.84
C THR A 197 -0.21 14.91 -1.48
N VAL A 198 0.68 14.13 -0.85
CA VAL A 198 1.94 13.67 -1.42
C VAL A 198 1.91 12.15 -1.52
N ILE A 199 2.33 11.59 -2.67
CA ILE A 199 2.51 10.15 -2.85
C ILE A 199 3.97 9.89 -3.23
N ILE A 200 4.59 8.95 -2.54
CA ILE A 200 5.96 8.53 -2.76
C ILE A 200 5.97 7.10 -3.32
N ASP A 201 6.62 6.90 -4.45
CA ASP A 201 6.93 5.60 -5.05
C ASP A 201 8.27 5.10 -4.49
N HIS A 202 8.26 3.97 -3.81
CA HIS A 202 9.45 3.34 -3.23
C HIS A 202 10.03 2.21 -4.11
N GLY A 203 9.44 1.99 -5.30
CA GLY A 203 9.71 0.83 -6.15
C GLY A 203 8.96 -0.42 -5.68
N LEU A 204 9.08 -1.51 -6.43
CA LEU A 204 8.42 -2.79 -6.16
C LEU A 204 6.89 -2.73 -6.01
N GLY A 205 6.24 -1.67 -6.52
CA GLY A 205 4.81 -1.43 -6.32
C GLY A 205 4.43 -1.01 -4.89
N ILE A 206 5.40 -0.48 -4.13
CA ILE A 206 5.19 0.02 -2.77
C ILE A 206 5.08 1.55 -2.81
N PHE A 207 3.97 2.08 -2.28
CA PHE A 207 3.73 3.52 -2.18
C PHE A 207 3.33 3.91 -0.77
N THR A 208 3.73 5.12 -0.38
CA THR A 208 3.18 5.79 0.81
C THR A 208 2.47 7.08 0.40
N MET A 209 1.35 7.38 1.07
CA MET A 209 0.53 8.55 0.81
C MET A 209 0.34 9.34 2.11
N TYR A 210 0.50 10.65 2.00
CA TYR A 210 0.42 11.61 3.11
C TYR A 210 -0.64 12.65 2.76
N CYS A 211 -1.72 12.70 3.53
CA CYS A 211 -2.92 13.48 3.20
C CYS A 211 -3.24 14.54 4.25
N HIS A 212 -4.23 15.38 3.89
CA HIS A 212 -4.76 16.47 4.69
C HIS A 212 -3.73 17.56 5.06
N LEU A 213 -2.67 17.66 4.25
CA LEU A 213 -1.58 18.61 4.49
C LEU A 213 -2.07 20.07 4.36
N SER A 214 -1.52 20.98 5.18
CA SER A 214 -1.68 22.42 4.98
C SER A 214 -0.71 22.94 3.91
N LYS A 215 0.48 22.33 3.83
CA LYS A 215 1.52 22.70 2.85
C LYS A 215 2.21 21.46 2.32
N ILE A 216 2.49 21.45 1.02
CA ILE A 216 3.31 20.45 0.33
C ILE A 216 4.72 21.03 0.18
N ASN A 217 5.75 20.27 0.58
CA ASN A 217 7.17 20.66 0.51
C ASN A 217 7.97 19.77 -0.46
N ALA A 218 7.30 19.05 -1.36
CA ALA A 218 7.90 18.10 -2.28
C ALA A 218 7.47 18.38 -3.72
N LEU A 219 8.34 18.09 -4.69
CA LEU A 219 8.06 18.24 -6.13
C LEU A 219 8.01 16.88 -6.81
N VAL A 220 7.05 16.71 -7.74
CA VAL A 220 6.93 15.49 -8.53
C VAL A 220 8.23 15.20 -9.28
N GLY A 221 8.71 13.96 -9.19
CA GLY A 221 9.97 13.52 -9.81
C GLY A 221 11.18 13.57 -8.87
N GLU A 222 11.13 14.32 -7.78
CA GLU A 222 12.19 14.41 -6.78
C GLU A 222 12.41 13.07 -6.07
N ILE A 223 13.68 12.75 -5.78
CA ILE A 223 14.03 11.61 -4.91
C ILE A 223 14.31 12.15 -3.53
N VAL A 224 13.52 11.73 -2.57
CA VAL A 224 13.64 12.13 -1.17
C VAL A 224 14.23 11.00 -0.33
N PRO A 225 15.15 11.30 0.61
CA PRO A 225 15.63 10.33 1.58
C PRO A 225 14.55 9.99 2.60
N LYS A 226 14.75 8.90 3.35
CA LYS A 226 13.95 8.57 4.54
C LYS A 226 14.04 9.71 5.55
N GLY A 227 12.90 10.13 6.10
CA GLY A 227 12.82 11.22 7.06
C GLY A 227 12.79 12.63 6.46
N ALA A 228 12.88 12.80 5.13
CA ALA A 228 12.71 14.10 4.48
C ALA A 228 11.32 14.68 4.76
N ILE A 229 11.25 15.98 5.06
CA ILE A 229 9.97 16.66 5.34
C ILE A 229 9.25 16.94 4.02
N VAL A 230 8.19 16.16 3.76
CA VAL A 230 7.42 16.22 2.51
C VAL A 230 6.22 17.15 2.58
N GLY A 231 5.87 17.62 3.76
CA GLY A 231 4.78 18.57 3.97
C GLY A 231 4.57 18.94 5.43
N ILE A 232 3.55 19.74 5.67
CA ILE A 232 3.11 20.18 7.00
C ILE A 232 1.68 19.68 7.21
N SER A 233 1.39 19.13 8.41
CA SER A 233 0.05 18.68 8.77
C SER A 233 -0.99 19.78 8.62
N GLY A 234 -2.22 19.40 8.36
CA GLY A 234 -3.33 20.33 8.21
C GLY A 234 -4.69 19.64 8.35
N ASN A 235 -5.70 20.28 7.76
CA ASN A 235 -7.11 19.84 7.79
C ASN A 235 -7.78 20.04 6.42
N THR A 236 -7.03 19.86 5.31
CA THR A 236 -7.56 20.03 3.94
C THR A 236 -8.31 18.78 3.47
N GLY A 237 -9.18 18.93 2.46
CA GLY A 237 -10.04 17.84 1.98
C GLY A 237 -11.17 17.50 2.95
N ARG A 238 -11.59 16.24 2.99
CA ARG A 238 -12.67 15.76 3.86
C ARG A 238 -12.13 15.31 5.23
N SER A 239 -11.86 16.27 6.08
CA SER A 239 -11.33 16.06 7.44
C SER A 239 -12.06 16.92 8.45
N ASN A 240 -12.27 16.41 9.68
CA ASN A 240 -12.97 17.11 10.76
C ASN A 240 -12.02 17.83 11.74
N ALA A 241 -10.75 17.45 11.76
CA ALA A 241 -9.74 18.03 12.66
C ALA A 241 -8.33 17.78 12.10
N PRO A 242 -7.34 18.61 12.45
CA PRO A 242 -5.96 18.43 12.00
C PRO A 242 -5.40 17.06 12.38
N HIS A 243 -4.98 16.29 11.39
CA HIS A 243 -4.33 14.99 11.54
C HIS A 243 -3.53 14.64 10.28
N LEU A 244 -2.66 13.63 10.37
CA LEU A 244 -2.06 13.00 9.22
C LEU A 244 -2.82 11.71 8.91
N HIS A 245 -3.43 11.62 7.73
CA HIS A 245 -3.82 10.33 7.17
C HIS A 245 -2.63 9.76 6.38
N TRP A 246 -2.15 8.60 6.81
CA TRP A 246 -1.04 7.87 6.19
C TRP A 246 -1.54 6.59 5.54
N GLY A 247 -1.57 6.58 4.21
CA GLY A 247 -1.90 5.41 3.41
C GLY A 247 -0.65 4.66 2.97
N VAL A 248 -0.72 3.33 2.95
CA VAL A 248 0.31 2.48 2.33
C VAL A 248 -0.34 1.55 1.33
N LYS A 249 0.25 1.49 0.13
CA LYS A 249 -0.21 0.63 -0.96
C LYS A 249 0.89 -0.33 -1.37
N VAL A 250 0.56 -1.61 -1.50
CA VAL A 250 1.49 -2.66 -1.95
C VAL A 250 0.78 -3.50 -3.00
N ALA A 251 1.37 -3.65 -4.17
CA ALA A 251 0.82 -4.43 -5.28
C ALA A 251 -0.68 -4.11 -5.53
N GLU A 252 -1.00 -2.84 -5.70
CA GLU A 252 -2.35 -2.28 -5.94
C GLU A 252 -3.32 -2.29 -4.74
N ASN A 253 -2.98 -2.88 -3.60
CA ASN A 253 -3.86 -2.94 -2.44
C ASN A 253 -3.45 -1.93 -1.36
N TRP A 254 -4.43 -1.19 -0.83
CA TRP A 254 -4.25 -0.47 0.42
C TRP A 254 -4.09 -1.47 1.55
N ILE A 255 -3.10 -1.26 2.40
CA ILE A 255 -2.76 -2.17 3.48
C ILE A 255 -2.59 -1.44 4.81
N ASN A 256 -2.62 -2.19 5.89
CA ASN A 256 -2.17 -1.68 7.19
C ASN A 256 -0.66 -1.36 7.13
N GLY A 257 -0.32 -0.08 7.02
CA GLY A 257 1.07 0.36 6.92
C GLY A 257 1.95 -0.08 8.10
N LEU A 258 1.37 -0.24 9.27
CA LEU A 258 2.09 -0.76 10.44
C LEU A 258 2.53 -2.22 10.24
N SER A 259 1.83 -2.99 9.39
CA SER A 259 2.25 -4.35 9.06
C SER A 259 3.52 -4.38 8.21
N LEU A 260 3.71 -3.39 7.33
CA LEU A 260 4.93 -3.20 6.55
C LEU A 260 6.14 -3.01 7.48
N ILE A 261 6.00 -2.09 8.43
CA ILE A 261 7.04 -1.80 9.43
C ILE A 261 7.37 -3.05 10.26
N LYS A 262 6.34 -3.77 10.75
CA LYS A 262 6.50 -4.98 11.56
C LYS A 262 7.22 -6.11 10.82
N GLN A 263 7.13 -6.16 9.49
CA GLN A 263 7.83 -7.13 8.65
C GLN A 263 9.29 -6.75 8.36
N GLY A 264 9.76 -5.59 8.83
CA GLY A 264 11.08 -5.08 8.51
C GLY A 264 11.26 -4.85 7.00
N ILE A 265 10.18 -4.44 6.38
CA ILE A 265 10.19 -4.01 4.98
C ILE A 265 10.60 -2.57 4.93
#